data_1ef0e6cb6b9d34191a1689ccba4429e2
#
_entry.id   1ef0e6cb6b9d34191a1689ccba4429e2
#
_cell.length_a   1.000
_cell.length_b   1.000
_cell.length_c   1.000
_cell.angle_alpha   90.00
_cell.angle_beta   90.00
_cell.angle_gamma   90.00
#
_symmetry.space_group_name_H-M   'P 1'
#
loop_
_entity.id
_entity.type
_entity.pdbx_description
1 polymer ?
#
loop_
_entity_poly.entity_id
_entity_poly.type
_entity_poly.pdbx_seq_one_letter_code
_entity_poly.pdbx_strand_id
1 'polypeptide(L)'
;MQLARHLGLGLAALLFAVPASADLVPIPAGFHRPLFRGEADAKEISVRAFALAATPVTNGEFLEFVRANPQWQRSQVKRLFADEGYLKHWAGDTEIGEHCDPRQPVTWVSWFAAKAYAAWKGGRLPTTAEWEMVASAGFTKVDGAKEPEFVKAVARWYATPAPETLPAAGSGRANIFGVHDLHGLVWEWTSDFNSAIVTGDARGDTGLERQLFCGAGSLGAKDPANFPAFMRFGFRSSLKAAYTVHNLGFRVAHDLP
;
A
#
# COMPACT_ATOMS: atom_id res chain seq x y z
N MET A 1 -14.30 -65.80 -29.17
CA MET A 1 -13.97 -65.34 -27.78
C MET A 1 -13.19 -64.05 -27.92
N GLN A 2 -13.89 -62.89 -27.92
CA GLN A 2 -13.29 -61.56 -28.06
C GLN A 2 -13.27 -60.87 -26.69
N LEU A 3 -12.09 -60.54 -26.21
CA LEU A 3 -11.90 -59.72 -24.98
C LEU A 3 -12.00 -58.26 -25.35
N ALA A 4 -13.00 -57.59 -24.82
CA ALA A 4 -13.10 -56.12 -24.85
C ALA A 4 -12.22 -55.51 -23.74
N ARG A 5 -11.25 -54.67 -24.13
CA ARG A 5 -10.44 -53.86 -23.22
C ARG A 5 -11.15 -52.50 -22.98
N HIS A 6 -11.64 -52.27 -21.80
CA HIS A 6 -12.10 -50.96 -21.38
C HIS A 6 -10.88 -50.07 -21.01
N LEU A 7 -10.63 -49.04 -21.83
CA LEU A 7 -9.74 -47.94 -21.45
C LEU A 7 -10.53 -47.00 -20.53
N GLY A 8 -10.19 -46.99 -19.26
CA GLY A 8 -10.67 -45.93 -18.33
C GLY A 8 -9.86 -44.67 -18.55
N LEU A 9 -10.48 -43.59 -19.08
CA LEU A 9 -9.93 -42.25 -19.03
C LEU A 9 -10.04 -41.73 -17.60
N GLY A 10 -8.93 -41.66 -16.87
CA GLY A 10 -8.82 -40.96 -15.61
C GLY A 10 -8.78 -39.45 -15.86
N LEU A 11 -9.86 -38.76 -15.52
CA LEU A 11 -9.92 -37.30 -15.53
C LEU A 11 -9.12 -36.79 -14.30
N ALA A 12 -7.87 -36.38 -14.50
CA ALA A 12 -7.09 -35.69 -13.46
C ALA A 12 -7.65 -34.28 -13.26
N ALA A 13 -8.40 -34.07 -12.20
CA ALA A 13 -8.79 -32.75 -11.77
C ALA A 13 -7.55 -31.99 -11.27
N LEU A 14 -7.06 -31.06 -12.07
CA LEU A 14 -6.08 -30.07 -11.63
C LEU A 14 -6.77 -29.14 -10.62
N LEU A 15 -6.55 -29.40 -9.35
CA LEU A 15 -6.84 -28.48 -8.27
C LEU A 15 -5.89 -27.28 -8.43
N PHE A 16 -6.36 -26.22 -9.07
CA PHE A 16 -5.69 -24.93 -8.97
C PHE A 16 -5.81 -24.49 -7.50
N ALA A 17 -4.72 -24.54 -6.77
CA ALA A 17 -4.61 -23.91 -5.48
C ALA A 17 -4.84 -22.39 -5.71
N VAL A 18 -5.99 -21.88 -5.29
CA VAL A 18 -6.21 -20.44 -5.17
C VAL A 18 -5.19 -19.97 -4.13
N PRO A 19 -4.25 -19.09 -4.49
CA PRO A 19 -3.31 -18.56 -3.50
C PRO A 19 -4.11 -17.90 -2.40
N ALA A 20 -3.71 -18.14 -1.15
CA ALA A 20 -4.32 -17.55 0.01
C ALA A 20 -4.31 -16.02 -0.17
N SER A 21 -5.51 -15.43 -0.21
CA SER A 21 -5.66 -13.98 -0.12
C SER A 21 -4.93 -13.53 1.15
N ALA A 22 -4.22 -12.40 1.08
CA ALA A 22 -3.56 -11.84 2.26
C ALA A 22 -4.54 -11.86 3.44
N ASP A 23 -4.11 -12.42 4.58
CA ASP A 23 -4.94 -12.52 5.77
C ASP A 23 -5.44 -11.12 6.13
N LEU A 24 -6.77 -11.01 6.30
CA LEU A 24 -7.40 -9.76 6.71
C LEU A 24 -7.36 -9.67 8.24
N VAL A 25 -6.79 -8.60 8.75
CA VAL A 25 -6.67 -8.31 10.17
C VAL A 25 -7.78 -7.33 10.56
N PRO A 26 -8.64 -7.67 11.54
CA PRO A 26 -9.63 -6.75 12.06
C PRO A 26 -8.95 -5.62 12.85
N ILE A 27 -9.20 -4.38 12.44
CA ILE A 27 -8.69 -3.17 13.09
C ILE A 27 -9.83 -2.52 13.87
N PRO A 28 -9.68 -2.31 15.18
CA PRO A 28 -10.71 -1.65 15.98
C PRO A 28 -10.88 -0.18 15.58
N ALA A 29 -12.04 0.38 15.86
CA ALA A 29 -12.26 1.82 15.74
C ALA A 29 -11.27 2.61 16.60
N GLY A 30 -10.87 3.78 16.11
CA GLY A 30 -9.89 4.62 16.78
C GLY A 30 -9.82 6.02 16.19
N PHE A 31 -8.67 6.66 16.33
CA PHE A 31 -8.44 8.03 15.86
C PHE A 31 -7.07 8.16 15.21
N HIS A 32 -7.03 8.95 14.14
CA HIS A 32 -5.79 9.45 13.56
C HIS A 32 -5.59 10.90 13.96
N ARG A 33 -4.35 11.27 14.34
CA ARG A 33 -3.95 12.65 14.66
C ARG A 33 -3.06 13.19 13.55
N PRO A 34 -3.60 13.97 12.58
CA PRO A 34 -2.80 14.50 11.49
C PRO A 34 -1.67 15.38 12.00
N LEU A 35 -0.46 15.20 11.45
CA LEU A 35 0.68 16.06 11.77
C LEU A 35 0.47 17.48 11.27
N PHE A 36 -0.07 17.59 10.05
CA PHE A 36 -0.40 18.87 9.42
C PHE A 36 -1.91 19.07 9.41
N ARG A 37 -2.33 20.22 9.87
CA ARG A 37 -3.73 20.65 9.93
C ARG A 37 -3.81 22.16 9.89
N GLY A 38 -4.84 22.70 9.25
CA GLY A 38 -5.22 24.08 9.34
C GLY A 38 -5.82 24.40 10.73
N GLU A 39 -6.00 25.68 11.04
CA GLU A 39 -6.59 26.12 12.32
C GLU A 39 -8.03 25.61 12.52
N ALA A 40 -8.78 25.47 11.41
CA ALA A 40 -10.16 24.98 11.42
C ALA A 40 -10.28 23.44 11.37
N ASP A 41 -9.17 22.70 11.15
CA ASP A 41 -9.20 21.24 11.01
C ASP A 41 -9.37 20.55 12.36
N ALA A 42 -10.03 19.40 12.33
CA ALA A 42 -10.20 18.56 13.51
C ALA A 42 -8.84 18.08 14.05
N LYS A 43 -8.68 18.14 15.37
CA LYS A 43 -7.45 17.63 16.04
C LYS A 43 -7.28 16.13 15.87
N GLU A 44 -8.38 15.41 15.73
CA GLU A 44 -8.44 13.96 15.58
C GLU A 44 -9.48 13.62 14.50
N ILE A 45 -9.13 12.66 13.64
CA ILE A 45 -10.01 12.09 12.63
C ILE A 45 -10.48 10.75 13.16
N SER A 46 -11.78 10.58 13.33
CA SER A 46 -12.38 9.32 13.75
C SER A 46 -12.23 8.28 12.63
N VAL A 47 -11.78 7.10 12.97
CA VAL A 47 -11.64 5.94 12.10
C VAL A 47 -12.57 4.85 12.60
N ARG A 48 -13.50 4.40 11.77
CA ARG A 48 -14.38 3.26 12.10
C ARG A 48 -13.57 1.96 12.08
N ALA A 49 -14.10 0.92 12.71
CA ALA A 49 -13.53 -0.41 12.60
C ALA A 49 -13.56 -0.88 11.14
N PHE A 50 -12.51 -1.53 10.68
CA PHE A 50 -12.35 -2.06 9.33
C PHE A 50 -11.42 -3.27 9.34
N ALA A 51 -11.27 -3.97 8.24
CA ALA A 51 -10.27 -5.00 8.09
C ALA A 51 -9.17 -4.54 7.13
N LEU A 52 -7.91 -4.83 7.46
CA LEU A 52 -6.74 -4.46 6.65
C LEU A 52 -5.95 -5.71 6.29
N ALA A 53 -5.48 -5.81 5.05
CA ALA A 53 -4.57 -6.87 4.65
C ALA A 53 -3.30 -6.83 5.52
N ALA A 54 -2.91 -7.98 6.08
CA ALA A 54 -1.74 -8.11 6.95
C ALA A 54 -0.44 -7.67 6.27
N THR A 55 -0.35 -7.86 4.95
CA THR A 55 0.81 -7.55 4.10
C THR A 55 0.41 -6.68 2.91
N PRO A 56 1.35 -5.97 2.29
CA PRO A 56 1.11 -5.37 0.98
C PRO A 56 0.87 -6.45 -0.08
N VAL A 57 0.13 -6.09 -1.14
CA VAL A 57 -0.14 -6.97 -2.28
C VAL A 57 1.16 -7.37 -2.96
N THR A 58 1.29 -8.67 -3.26
CA THR A 58 2.48 -9.26 -3.87
C THR A 58 2.42 -9.24 -5.40
N ASN A 59 3.58 -9.44 -6.04
CA ASN A 59 3.66 -9.64 -7.49
C ASN A 59 2.84 -10.83 -7.96
N GLY A 60 2.84 -11.93 -7.20
CA GLY A 60 2.06 -13.13 -7.53
C GLY A 60 0.55 -12.86 -7.52
N GLU A 61 0.06 -12.18 -6.49
CA GLU A 61 -1.36 -11.82 -6.39
C GLU A 61 -1.77 -10.82 -7.47
N PHE A 62 -0.90 -9.87 -7.79
CA PHE A 62 -1.18 -8.89 -8.84
C PHE A 62 -1.12 -9.52 -10.24
N LEU A 63 -0.27 -10.55 -10.44
CA LEU A 63 -0.23 -11.32 -11.68
C LEU A 63 -1.57 -12.01 -11.97
N GLU A 64 -2.22 -12.57 -10.95
CA GLU A 64 -3.56 -13.14 -11.10
C GLU A 64 -4.59 -12.09 -11.54
N PHE A 65 -4.53 -10.90 -10.95
CA PHE A 65 -5.39 -9.79 -11.33
C PHE A 65 -5.21 -9.39 -12.80
N VAL A 66 -3.98 -9.20 -13.29
CA VAL A 66 -3.76 -8.80 -14.68
C VAL A 66 -4.10 -9.91 -15.68
N ARG A 67 -4.00 -11.18 -15.28
CA ARG A 67 -4.47 -12.33 -16.08
C ARG A 67 -6.00 -12.33 -16.21
N ALA A 68 -6.70 -12.05 -15.13
CA ALA A 68 -8.16 -11.96 -15.11
C ALA A 68 -8.70 -10.68 -15.75
N ASN A 69 -7.88 -9.62 -15.86
CA ASN A 69 -8.25 -8.28 -16.30
C ASN A 69 -7.26 -7.75 -17.34
N PRO A 70 -7.30 -8.21 -18.61
CA PRO A 70 -6.30 -7.90 -19.63
C PRO A 70 -6.08 -6.39 -19.89
N GLN A 71 -7.08 -5.53 -19.61
CA GLN A 71 -6.95 -4.08 -19.73
C GLN A 71 -5.91 -3.47 -18.76
N TRP A 72 -5.48 -4.23 -17.75
CA TRP A 72 -4.42 -3.87 -16.80
C TRP A 72 -3.08 -4.54 -17.10
N GLN A 73 -2.95 -5.21 -18.24
CA GLN A 73 -1.66 -5.69 -18.70
C GLN A 73 -0.77 -4.51 -19.13
N ARG A 74 0.54 -4.65 -18.97
CA ARG A 74 1.51 -3.58 -19.23
C ARG A 74 1.40 -2.99 -20.63
N SER A 75 1.16 -3.82 -21.66
CA SER A 75 1.00 -3.37 -23.05
C SER A 75 -0.38 -2.77 -23.35
N GLN A 76 -1.39 -3.02 -22.51
CA GLN A 76 -2.79 -2.64 -22.75
C GLN A 76 -3.25 -1.45 -21.93
N VAL A 77 -2.60 -1.16 -20.80
CA VAL A 77 -3.01 -0.07 -19.92
C VAL A 77 -2.94 1.28 -20.64
N LYS A 78 -4.03 2.05 -20.56
CA LYS A 78 -4.08 3.39 -21.17
C LYS A 78 -3.19 4.37 -20.40
N ARG A 79 -2.49 5.26 -21.10
CA ARG A 79 -1.62 6.31 -20.52
C ARG A 79 -2.33 7.24 -19.53
N LEU A 80 -3.64 7.36 -19.64
CA LEU A 80 -4.46 8.09 -18.68
C LEU A 80 -4.42 7.45 -17.27
N PHE A 81 -4.29 6.12 -17.21
CA PHE A 81 -4.35 5.35 -15.97
C PHE A 81 -2.99 4.93 -15.43
N ALA A 82 -1.95 4.91 -16.23
CA ALA A 82 -0.60 4.61 -15.77
C ALA A 82 0.44 5.23 -16.71
N ASP A 83 1.54 5.72 -16.13
CA ASP A 83 2.68 6.23 -16.90
C ASP A 83 3.49 5.10 -17.55
N GLU A 84 4.61 5.43 -18.19
CA GLU A 84 5.45 4.47 -18.92
C GLU A 84 6.20 3.48 -18.01
N GLY A 85 6.29 3.78 -16.72
CA GLY A 85 6.94 2.91 -15.75
C GLY A 85 6.09 1.74 -15.30
N TYR A 86 4.81 1.66 -15.69
CA TYR A 86 3.89 0.64 -15.21
C TYR A 86 4.41 -0.78 -15.45
N LEU A 87 4.56 -1.55 -14.36
CA LEU A 87 5.08 -2.93 -14.33
C LEU A 87 6.38 -3.11 -15.14
N LYS A 88 7.21 -2.09 -15.28
CA LYS A 88 8.40 -2.14 -16.13
C LYS A 88 9.45 -3.16 -15.69
N HIS A 89 9.41 -3.60 -14.42
CA HIS A 89 10.29 -4.63 -13.87
C HIS A 89 9.83 -6.05 -14.20
N TRP A 90 8.60 -6.23 -14.72
CA TRP A 90 8.12 -7.51 -15.20
C TRP A 90 8.67 -7.80 -16.61
N ALA A 91 8.88 -9.08 -16.92
CA ALA A 91 9.36 -9.51 -18.23
C ALA A 91 8.33 -9.29 -19.35
N GLY A 92 7.04 -9.42 -19.03
CA GLY A 92 5.94 -9.31 -19.99
C GLY A 92 4.61 -8.95 -19.34
N ASP A 93 3.54 -9.03 -20.11
CA ASP A 93 2.18 -8.70 -19.66
C ASP A 93 1.67 -9.61 -18.54
N THR A 94 2.03 -10.87 -18.59
CA THR A 94 1.62 -11.91 -17.63
C THR A 94 2.82 -12.74 -17.15
N GLU A 95 4.00 -12.14 -17.14
CA GLU A 95 5.26 -12.79 -16.81
C GLU A 95 6.08 -11.91 -15.86
N ILE A 96 6.32 -12.43 -14.66
CA ILE A 96 7.20 -11.79 -13.67
C ILE A 96 8.64 -12.08 -14.12
N GLY A 97 9.51 -11.05 -14.18
CA GLY A 97 10.90 -11.21 -14.59
C GLY A 97 11.72 -12.07 -13.61
N GLU A 98 12.86 -12.58 -14.07
CA GLU A 98 13.76 -13.44 -13.27
C GLU A 98 14.25 -12.78 -11.97
N HIS A 99 14.34 -11.45 -11.96
CA HIS A 99 14.75 -10.65 -10.79
C HIS A 99 13.59 -10.25 -9.89
N CYS A 100 12.38 -10.74 -10.12
CA CYS A 100 11.17 -10.40 -9.43
C CYS A 100 10.54 -11.63 -8.78
N ASP A 101 10.67 -11.77 -7.47
CA ASP A 101 10.04 -12.87 -6.72
C ASP A 101 8.51 -12.61 -6.61
N PRO A 102 7.67 -13.62 -6.90
CA PRO A 102 6.22 -13.50 -6.73
C PRO A 102 5.77 -13.14 -5.31
N ARG A 103 6.60 -13.38 -4.27
CA ARG A 103 6.32 -13.04 -2.88
C ARG A 103 6.69 -11.60 -2.52
N GLN A 104 7.46 -10.90 -3.35
CA GLN A 104 7.78 -9.48 -3.13
C GLN A 104 6.55 -8.61 -3.33
N PRO A 105 6.46 -7.45 -2.67
CA PRO A 105 5.38 -6.50 -2.91
C PRO A 105 5.38 -6.05 -4.37
N VAL A 106 4.20 -5.96 -4.97
CA VAL A 106 4.09 -5.36 -6.29
C VAL A 106 4.36 -3.86 -6.20
N THR A 107 5.23 -3.37 -7.08
CA THR A 107 5.57 -1.96 -7.25
C THR A 107 5.40 -1.54 -8.70
N TRP A 108 5.74 -0.29 -9.03
CA TRP A 108 5.50 0.23 -10.37
C TRP A 108 4.03 0.11 -10.80
N VAL A 109 3.12 0.27 -9.84
CA VAL A 109 1.67 0.26 -10.06
C VAL A 109 1.10 1.65 -9.78
N SER A 110 0.16 2.06 -10.63
CA SER A 110 -0.55 3.32 -10.45
C SER A 110 -1.66 3.21 -9.39
N TRP A 111 -2.11 4.35 -8.88
CA TRP A 111 -3.27 4.40 -8.01
C TRP A 111 -4.52 3.79 -8.64
N PHE A 112 -4.73 4.02 -9.93
CA PHE A 112 -5.87 3.47 -10.66
C PHE A 112 -5.82 1.94 -10.70
N ALA A 113 -4.65 1.35 -10.97
CA ALA A 113 -4.47 -0.09 -10.98
C ALA A 113 -4.61 -0.70 -9.59
N ALA A 114 -4.05 -0.05 -8.57
CA ALA A 114 -4.19 -0.45 -7.17
C ALA A 114 -5.67 -0.43 -6.72
N LYS A 115 -6.41 0.62 -7.06
CA LYS A 115 -7.85 0.72 -6.78
C LYS A 115 -8.66 -0.35 -7.51
N ALA A 116 -8.35 -0.61 -8.79
CA ALA A 116 -9.03 -1.65 -9.58
C ALA A 116 -8.77 -3.04 -9.00
N TYR A 117 -7.54 -3.34 -8.58
CA TYR A 117 -7.20 -4.57 -7.88
C TYR A 117 -7.99 -4.72 -6.59
N ALA A 118 -8.01 -3.68 -5.74
CA ALA A 118 -8.72 -3.71 -4.47
C ALA A 118 -10.23 -3.99 -4.67
N ALA A 119 -10.85 -3.35 -5.67
CA ALA A 119 -12.24 -3.61 -6.04
C ALA A 119 -12.45 -5.05 -6.57
N TRP A 120 -11.53 -5.58 -7.36
CA TRP A 120 -11.58 -6.96 -7.86
C TRP A 120 -11.51 -7.98 -6.70
N LYS A 121 -10.79 -7.67 -5.63
CA LYS A 121 -10.75 -8.46 -4.38
C LYS A 121 -11.95 -8.21 -3.46
N GLY A 122 -12.94 -7.41 -3.87
CA GLY A 122 -14.11 -7.09 -3.06
C GLY A 122 -13.86 -6.09 -1.93
N GLY A 123 -12.73 -5.39 -1.97
CA GLY A 123 -12.32 -4.38 -1.00
C GLY A 123 -12.06 -3.02 -1.63
N ARG A 124 -11.28 -2.21 -0.95
CA ARG A 124 -10.86 -0.86 -1.34
C ARG A 124 -9.43 -0.57 -0.89
N LEU A 125 -8.86 0.52 -1.35
CA LEU A 125 -7.65 1.06 -0.71
C LEU A 125 -8.01 1.62 0.67
N PRO A 126 -7.12 1.53 1.69
CA PRO A 126 -7.31 2.23 2.94
C PRO A 126 -7.29 3.75 2.71
N THR A 127 -8.01 4.50 3.53
CA THR A 127 -7.82 5.96 3.62
C THR A 127 -6.47 6.27 4.27
N THR A 128 -5.98 7.48 4.09
CA THR A 128 -4.76 7.96 4.77
C THR A 128 -4.92 7.87 6.29
N ALA A 129 -6.08 8.25 6.81
CA ALA A 129 -6.35 8.19 8.24
C ALA A 129 -6.34 6.76 8.79
N GLU A 130 -6.93 5.79 8.08
CA GLU A 130 -6.88 4.37 8.43
C GLU A 130 -5.45 3.84 8.43
N TRP A 131 -4.72 4.12 7.35
CA TRP A 131 -3.34 3.66 7.21
C TRP A 131 -2.43 4.23 8.31
N GLU A 132 -2.49 5.56 8.54
CA GLU A 132 -1.68 6.23 9.56
C GLU A 132 -2.04 5.79 10.99
N MET A 133 -3.31 5.54 11.28
CA MET A 133 -3.73 5.01 12.58
C MET A 133 -3.06 3.66 12.84
N VAL A 134 -3.10 2.73 11.88
CA VAL A 134 -2.49 1.41 12.04
C VAL A 134 -0.96 1.50 12.05
N ALA A 135 -0.36 2.38 11.25
CA ALA A 135 1.07 2.61 11.19
C ALA A 135 1.65 3.27 12.46
N SER A 136 0.81 3.96 13.25
CA SER A 136 1.23 4.53 14.54
C SER A 136 1.33 3.50 15.66
N ALA A 137 0.79 2.30 15.46
CA ALA A 137 0.85 1.22 16.44
C ALA A 137 2.23 0.54 16.42
N GLY A 138 2.79 0.34 17.59
CA GLY A 138 4.07 -0.32 17.81
C GLY A 138 3.97 -1.85 17.80
N PHE A 139 5.06 -2.50 18.10
CA PHE A 139 5.15 -3.97 18.13
C PHE A 139 4.34 -4.59 19.28
N THR A 140 4.22 -3.87 20.40
CA THR A 140 3.59 -4.36 21.63
C THR A 140 2.61 -3.36 22.23
N LYS A 141 2.56 -2.12 21.73
CA LYS A 141 1.70 -1.05 22.24
C LYS A 141 0.91 -0.42 21.10
N VAL A 142 -0.35 -0.08 21.35
CA VAL A 142 -1.18 0.66 20.39
C VAL A 142 -0.56 2.04 20.09
N ASP A 143 0.01 2.68 21.10
CA ASP A 143 0.77 3.94 20.93
C ASP A 143 2.26 3.61 20.76
N GLY A 144 2.70 3.43 19.52
CA GLY A 144 4.09 3.09 19.17
C GLY A 144 5.11 4.16 19.55
N ALA A 145 4.69 5.42 19.70
CA ALA A 145 5.58 6.48 20.18
C ALA A 145 6.12 6.21 21.60
N LYS A 146 5.40 5.41 22.39
CA LYS A 146 5.81 4.97 23.74
C LYS A 146 6.67 3.70 23.73
N GLU A 147 7.10 3.24 22.57
CA GLU A 147 7.91 2.04 22.39
C GLU A 147 9.24 2.40 21.69
N PRO A 148 10.34 2.58 22.43
CA PRO A 148 11.62 3.07 21.88
C PRO A 148 12.19 2.16 20.78
N GLU A 149 11.97 0.84 20.86
CA GLU A 149 12.40 -0.10 19.84
C GLU A 149 11.68 0.15 18.51
N PHE A 150 10.36 0.35 18.55
CA PHE A 150 9.57 0.70 17.37
C PHE A 150 9.99 2.03 16.76
N VAL A 151 10.11 3.09 17.57
CA VAL A 151 10.55 4.42 17.11
C VAL A 151 11.90 4.32 16.40
N LYS A 152 12.87 3.56 16.99
CA LYS A 152 14.19 3.33 16.39
C LYS A 152 14.11 2.55 15.06
N ALA A 153 13.24 1.54 14.97
CA ALA A 153 13.07 0.75 13.76
C ALA A 153 12.48 1.61 12.62
N VAL A 154 11.45 2.39 12.91
CA VAL A 154 10.82 3.33 11.97
C VAL A 154 11.84 4.37 11.49
N ALA A 155 12.56 5.04 12.41
CA ALA A 155 13.56 6.04 12.05
C ALA A 155 14.68 5.45 11.16
N ARG A 156 15.13 4.22 11.43
CA ARG A 156 16.13 3.51 10.61
C ARG A 156 15.63 3.31 9.19
N TRP A 157 14.38 2.88 9.01
CA TRP A 157 13.84 2.66 7.68
C TRP A 157 13.82 3.95 6.84
N TYR A 158 13.38 5.06 7.43
CA TYR A 158 13.38 6.36 6.71
C TYR A 158 14.78 6.93 6.44
N ALA A 159 15.78 6.52 7.21
CA ALA A 159 17.17 6.93 7.02
C ALA A 159 17.95 6.02 6.05
N THR A 160 17.38 4.90 5.61
CA THR A 160 18.06 3.91 4.77
C THR A 160 17.50 3.97 3.34
N PRO A 161 18.33 4.06 2.31
CA PRO A 161 17.87 3.95 0.93
C PRO A 161 17.15 2.63 0.69
N ALA A 162 16.13 2.65 -0.21
CA ALA A 162 15.44 1.42 -0.60
C ALA A 162 16.45 0.42 -1.20
N PRO A 163 16.40 -0.86 -0.83
CA PRO A 163 17.29 -1.87 -1.37
C PRO A 163 16.97 -2.09 -2.87
N GLU A 164 17.98 -2.50 -3.63
CA GLU A 164 17.82 -2.83 -5.05
C GLU A 164 16.82 -3.98 -5.25
N THR A 165 16.87 -4.97 -4.36
CA THR A 165 15.92 -6.08 -4.34
C THR A 165 15.10 -6.04 -3.07
N LEU A 166 13.77 -5.92 -3.21
CA LEU A 166 12.86 -5.87 -2.07
C LEU A 166 12.76 -7.26 -1.38
N PRO A 167 12.66 -7.31 -0.05
CA PRO A 167 12.29 -8.53 0.66
C PRO A 167 10.89 -9.03 0.29
N ALA A 168 10.58 -10.28 0.62
CA ALA A 168 9.22 -10.80 0.53
C ALA A 168 8.27 -10.02 1.46
N ALA A 169 7.02 -9.83 1.03
CA ALA A 169 5.98 -9.26 1.86
C ALA A 169 5.77 -10.13 3.12
N GLY A 170 5.54 -9.49 4.26
CA GLY A 170 5.39 -10.18 5.55
C GLY A 170 6.71 -10.55 6.24
N SER A 171 7.87 -10.20 5.67
CA SER A 171 9.17 -10.51 6.28
C SER A 171 9.53 -9.62 7.47
N GLY A 172 8.92 -8.44 7.58
CA GLY A 172 9.09 -7.54 8.70
C GLY A 172 8.31 -7.99 9.95
N ARG A 173 8.68 -7.45 11.10
CA ARG A 173 7.96 -7.68 12.36
C ARG A 173 6.58 -7.02 12.29
N ALA A 174 5.53 -7.78 12.65
CA ALA A 174 4.18 -7.25 12.75
C ALA A 174 4.05 -6.23 13.89
N ASN A 175 3.13 -5.28 13.73
CA ASN A 175 2.69 -4.45 14.85
C ASN A 175 1.70 -5.21 15.76
N ILE A 176 1.24 -4.57 16.84
CA ILE A 176 0.34 -5.19 17.82
C ILE A 176 -0.98 -5.70 17.23
N PHE A 177 -1.40 -5.18 16.07
CA PHE A 177 -2.59 -5.65 15.37
C PHE A 177 -2.32 -6.87 14.47
N GLY A 178 -1.05 -7.26 14.27
CA GLY A 178 -0.68 -8.34 13.34
C GLY A 178 -0.45 -7.86 11.91
N VAL A 179 -0.33 -6.54 11.68
CA VAL A 179 -0.06 -5.96 10.36
C VAL A 179 1.44 -5.80 10.18
N HIS A 180 1.97 -6.33 9.07
CA HIS A 180 3.39 -6.29 8.69
C HIS A 180 3.71 -5.14 7.76
N ASP A 181 4.97 -4.74 7.74
CA ASP A 181 5.62 -3.95 6.69
C ASP A 181 5.03 -2.55 6.42
N LEU A 182 4.21 -1.99 7.31
CA LEU A 182 3.75 -0.60 7.20
C LEU A 182 4.93 0.38 7.20
N HIS A 183 6.00 0.00 7.91
CA HIS A 183 7.30 0.63 7.83
C HIS A 183 8.34 -0.45 7.55
N GLY A 184 9.21 -0.24 6.55
CA GLY A 184 10.34 -1.15 6.32
C GLY A 184 10.35 -1.86 4.98
N LEU A 185 9.34 -1.72 4.12
CA LEU A 185 9.29 -2.41 2.84
C LEU A 185 9.05 -1.44 1.67
N VAL A 186 7.82 -0.97 1.47
CA VAL A 186 7.45 -0.04 0.39
C VAL A 186 6.56 1.09 0.91
N TRP A 187 6.50 2.17 0.17
CA TRP A 187 5.43 3.17 0.30
C TRP A 187 4.12 2.57 -0.20
N GLU A 188 3.00 3.07 0.29
CA GLU A 188 1.71 2.50 -0.08
C GLU A 188 0.69 3.56 -0.50
N TRP A 189 -0.03 3.26 -1.58
CA TRP A 189 -1.17 4.03 -2.03
C TRP A 189 -2.29 4.02 -1.00
N THR A 190 -2.88 5.19 -0.76
CA THR A 190 -4.14 5.35 -0.02
C THR A 190 -5.23 5.88 -0.95
N SER A 191 -6.51 5.70 -0.59
CA SER A 191 -7.63 6.09 -1.45
C SER A 191 -7.71 7.61 -1.68
N ASP A 192 -7.22 8.37 -0.71
CA ASP A 192 -7.27 9.84 -0.62
C ASP A 192 -5.86 10.46 -0.53
N PHE A 193 -4.86 9.86 -1.17
CA PHE A 193 -3.43 10.22 -1.07
C PHE A 193 -3.16 11.71 -1.35
N ASN A 194 -4.01 12.38 -2.12
CA ASN A 194 -3.88 13.78 -2.52
C ASN A 194 -4.85 14.72 -1.78
N SER A 195 -5.58 14.25 -0.76
CA SER A 195 -6.59 15.05 -0.05
C SER A 195 -6.02 16.28 0.64
N ALA A 196 -4.73 16.24 1.01
CA ALA A 196 -4.04 17.40 1.58
C ALA A 196 -3.96 18.60 0.64
N ILE A 197 -4.09 18.39 -0.68
CA ILE A 197 -4.04 19.42 -1.71
C ILE A 197 -5.44 20.01 -2.00
N VAL A 198 -6.50 19.26 -1.68
CA VAL A 198 -7.88 19.58 -2.08
C VAL A 198 -8.66 20.36 -1.01
N THR A 199 -8.20 20.37 0.24
CA THR A 199 -8.87 21.07 1.36
C THR A 199 -8.65 22.58 1.37
N GLY A 200 -7.71 23.11 0.55
CA GLY A 200 -7.58 24.54 0.28
C GLY A 200 -8.40 24.93 -0.94
N ASP A 201 -9.23 25.97 -0.83
CA ASP A 201 -9.84 26.61 -1.99
C ASP A 201 -8.74 26.85 -3.05
N ALA A 202 -8.85 26.19 -4.20
CA ALA A 202 -7.86 26.24 -5.29
C ALA A 202 -7.60 27.68 -5.84
N ARG A 203 -8.19 28.69 -5.23
CA ARG A 203 -8.05 30.13 -5.52
C ARG A 203 -7.48 30.95 -4.37
N GLY A 204 -7.24 30.37 -3.21
CA GLY A 204 -6.66 31.02 -2.05
C GLY A 204 -5.25 30.49 -1.80
N ASP A 205 -4.27 31.39 -1.84
CA ASP A 205 -2.88 31.18 -1.41
C ASP A 205 -2.91 30.89 0.13
N THR A 206 -3.30 29.67 0.50
CA THR A 206 -3.44 29.29 1.91
C THR A 206 -2.06 29.19 2.53
N GLY A 207 -1.91 29.71 3.75
CA GLY A 207 -0.65 29.66 4.52
C GLY A 207 -0.09 28.24 4.65
N LEU A 208 -0.95 27.22 4.49
CA LEU A 208 -0.56 25.78 4.48
C LEU A 208 0.25 25.44 3.23
N GLU A 209 -0.15 25.89 2.03
CA GLU A 209 0.62 25.67 0.80
C GLU A 209 1.99 26.34 0.86
N ARG A 210 2.07 27.58 1.37
CA ARG A 210 3.35 28.25 1.61
C ARG A 210 4.21 27.50 2.63
N GLN A 211 3.63 26.98 3.69
CA GLN A 211 4.35 26.17 4.68
C GLN A 211 4.87 24.86 4.10
N LEU A 212 4.15 24.22 3.20
CA LEU A 212 4.53 22.94 2.57
C LEU A 212 5.57 23.11 1.46
N PHE A 213 5.43 24.16 0.63
CA PHE A 213 6.32 24.37 -0.52
C PHE A 213 7.58 25.21 -0.22
N CYS A 214 7.57 26.04 0.80
CA CYS A 214 8.67 26.97 1.10
C CYS A 214 9.64 26.45 2.20
N GLY A 215 9.73 25.17 2.46
CA GLY A 215 10.67 24.60 3.45
C GLY A 215 10.26 24.84 4.91
N ALA A 216 9.12 25.51 5.18
CA ALA A 216 8.58 25.70 6.53
C ALA A 216 8.08 24.38 7.15
N GLY A 217 7.89 23.33 6.35
CA GLY A 217 7.67 21.95 6.83
C GLY A 217 8.79 21.44 7.74
N SER A 218 10.02 21.96 7.59
CA SER A 218 11.13 21.66 8.50
C SER A 218 10.95 22.27 9.88
N LEU A 219 10.14 23.33 10.02
CA LEU A 219 9.88 23.98 11.31
C LEU A 219 8.88 23.21 12.18
N GLY A 220 7.99 22.41 11.56
CA GLY A 220 7.08 21.49 12.28
C GLY A 220 7.77 20.17 12.70
N ALA A 221 8.88 19.81 12.07
CA ALA A 221 9.67 18.61 12.37
C ALA A 221 10.73 18.86 13.47
N LYS A 222 10.44 19.74 14.43
CA LYS A 222 11.32 19.96 15.61
C LYS A 222 11.47 18.69 16.47
N ASP A 223 10.48 17.81 16.41
CA ASP A 223 10.52 16.52 17.08
C ASP A 223 10.91 15.43 16.06
N PRO A 224 12.06 14.75 16.25
CA PRO A 224 12.48 13.63 15.39
C PRO A 224 11.41 12.53 15.27
N ALA A 225 10.54 12.38 16.26
CA ALA A 225 9.44 11.41 16.23
C ALA A 225 8.41 11.72 15.13
N ASN A 226 8.30 12.97 14.70
CA ASN A 226 7.39 13.40 13.64
C ASN A 226 8.00 13.31 12.22
N PHE A 227 9.32 13.11 12.11
CA PHE A 227 10.00 13.04 10.82
C PHE A 227 9.43 11.97 9.87
N PRO A 228 9.12 10.74 10.31
CA PRO A 228 8.48 9.74 9.45
C PRO A 228 7.12 10.18 8.90
N ALA A 229 6.28 10.82 9.71
CA ALA A 229 4.98 11.32 9.27
C ALA A 229 5.13 12.48 8.26
N PHE A 230 6.10 13.37 8.48
CA PHE A 230 6.46 14.43 7.53
C PHE A 230 6.89 13.84 6.18
N MET A 231 7.75 12.83 6.17
CA MET A 231 8.21 12.19 4.95
C MET A 231 7.05 11.54 4.19
N ARG A 232 6.13 10.85 4.87
CA ARG A 232 4.93 10.26 4.24
C ARG A 232 4.02 11.31 3.64
N PHE A 233 3.78 12.39 4.37
CA PHE A 233 2.97 13.50 3.88
C PHE A 233 3.60 14.11 2.62
N GLY A 234 4.88 14.45 2.65
CA GLY A 234 5.60 15.03 1.50
C GLY A 234 5.60 14.10 0.29
N PHE A 235 5.83 12.80 0.50
CA PHE A 235 5.81 11.81 -0.57
C PHE A 235 4.41 11.72 -1.22
N ARG A 236 3.33 11.54 -0.43
CA ARG A 236 1.96 11.49 -0.95
C ARG A 236 1.58 12.75 -1.72
N SER A 237 1.96 13.92 -1.20
CA SER A 237 1.68 15.22 -1.85
C SER A 237 2.38 15.40 -3.20
N SER A 238 3.47 14.67 -3.46
CA SER A 238 4.21 14.71 -4.73
C SER A 238 3.64 13.79 -5.81
N LEU A 239 2.73 12.88 -5.44
CA LEU A 239 2.22 11.85 -6.34
C LEU A 239 1.09 12.34 -7.23
N LYS A 240 1.05 11.82 -8.47
CA LYS A 240 -0.12 11.84 -9.35
C LYS A 240 -0.68 10.44 -9.50
N ALA A 241 -1.98 10.30 -9.68
CA ALA A 241 -2.66 9.00 -9.72
C ALA A 241 -2.11 8.03 -10.79
N ALA A 242 -1.58 8.54 -11.90
CA ALA A 242 -0.98 7.72 -12.96
C ALA A 242 0.51 7.39 -12.73
N TYR A 243 1.16 7.97 -11.71
CA TYR A 243 2.58 7.71 -11.43
C TYR A 243 2.81 6.27 -11.00
N THR A 244 3.95 5.74 -11.43
CA THR A 244 4.45 4.43 -11.04
C THR A 244 5.89 4.59 -10.54
N VAL A 245 6.15 4.07 -9.34
CA VAL A 245 7.43 4.26 -8.65
C VAL A 245 7.96 2.91 -8.15
N HIS A 246 9.28 2.73 -8.18
CA HIS A 246 9.96 1.46 -7.89
C HIS A 246 9.74 0.92 -6.47
N ASN A 247 9.40 1.79 -5.54
CA ASN A 247 9.20 1.47 -4.13
C ASN A 247 7.80 1.88 -3.62
N LEU A 248 6.82 1.96 -4.51
CA LEU A 248 5.44 2.31 -4.20
C LEU A 248 4.51 1.16 -4.61
N GLY A 249 3.91 0.52 -3.63
CA GLY A 249 2.93 -0.53 -3.73
C GLY A 249 1.61 -0.14 -3.06
N PHE A 250 0.87 -1.11 -2.55
CA PHE A 250 -0.41 -0.89 -1.86
C PHE A 250 -0.85 -2.13 -1.09
N ARG A 251 -1.82 -1.95 -0.20
CA ARG A 251 -2.58 -3.03 0.44
C ARG A 251 -4.07 -2.79 0.35
N VAL A 252 -4.88 -3.82 0.64
CA VAL A 252 -6.33 -3.78 0.55
C VAL A 252 -6.93 -3.61 1.94
N ALA A 253 -8.00 -2.83 2.01
CA ALA A 253 -8.87 -2.70 3.18
C ALA A 253 -10.29 -3.16 2.85
N HIS A 254 -11.02 -3.61 3.85
CA HIS A 254 -12.43 -3.98 3.73
C HIS A 254 -13.24 -3.29 4.83
N ASP A 255 -14.43 -2.84 4.48
CA ASP A 255 -15.38 -2.38 5.49
C ASP A 255 -15.90 -3.58 6.29
N LEU A 256 -16.05 -3.38 7.59
CA LEU A 256 -16.73 -4.35 8.45
C LEU A 256 -18.22 -4.04 8.47
N PRO A 257 -19.08 -5.06 8.56
CA PRO A 257 -20.53 -4.90 8.61
C PRO A 257 -21.02 -4.09 9.81
#